data_fb458e6a3168cabe1e9e3318ab487441
#
_entry.id   fb458e6a3168cabe1e9e3318ab487441
#
_cell.length_a   1.000
_cell.length_b   1.000
_cell.length_c   1.000
_cell.angle_alpha   90.00
_cell.angle_beta   90.00
_cell.angle_gamma   90.00
#
_symmetry.space_group_name_H-M   'P 1'
#
loop_
_entity.id
_entity.type
_entity.pdbx_description
1 polymer ?
#
loop_
_entity_poly.entity_id
_entity_poly.type
_entity_poly.pdbx_seq_one_letter_code
_entity_poly.pdbx_strand_id
1 'polypeptide(L)'
;SQIRERAFRESAHPEKATVDAAWLKGDTHINYGTLDEKGQIDDAGNTEVVELGGLYDEWGWEFAAEARRRTDMIRFGTYQKKSWFNHTPTANDLNGNSTLFPIHLDHLNTNPNLQQNPGYAGK
;
A
#
# COMPACT_ATOMS: atom_id res chain seq x y z
N SER A 1 -0.31 22.71 -1.27
CA SER A 1 0.73 22.17 -0.38
C SER A 1 2.10 22.64 -0.88
N GLN A 2 2.98 23.07 0.02
CA GLN A 2 4.32 23.56 -0.35
C GLN A 2 5.13 22.52 -1.16
N ILE A 3 4.94 21.24 -0.89
CA ILE A 3 5.60 20.14 -1.59
C ILE A 3 5.17 20.10 -3.05
N ARG A 4 3.87 20.09 -3.31
CA ARG A 4 3.35 20.09 -4.69
C ARG A 4 3.70 21.40 -5.41
N GLU A 5 3.62 22.53 -4.74
CA GLU A 5 4.00 23.81 -5.31
C GLU A 5 5.45 23.79 -5.78
N ARG A 6 6.36 23.25 -4.96
CA ARG A 6 7.77 23.09 -5.34
C ARG A 6 7.94 22.17 -6.57
N ALA A 7 7.19 21.04 -6.61
CA ALA A 7 7.32 20.05 -7.66
C ALA A 7 6.71 20.50 -9.01
N PHE A 8 5.61 21.26 -8.98
CA PHE A 8 4.82 21.56 -10.18
C PHE A 8 4.82 23.02 -10.65
N ARG A 9 5.35 23.96 -9.85
CA ARG A 9 5.33 25.40 -10.18
C ARG A 9 5.87 25.71 -11.57
N GLU A 10 6.98 25.09 -11.94
CA GLU A 10 7.68 25.30 -13.22
C GLU A 10 7.53 24.10 -14.18
N SER A 11 6.58 23.22 -13.90
CA SER A 11 6.33 22.05 -14.72
C SER A 11 5.33 22.35 -15.85
N ALA A 12 5.15 21.40 -16.79
CA ALA A 12 4.11 21.44 -17.79
C ALA A 12 2.67 21.35 -17.22
N HIS A 13 2.54 21.09 -15.90
CA HIS A 13 1.29 20.85 -15.19
C HIS A 13 1.17 21.68 -13.90
N PRO A 14 1.23 23.04 -13.99
CA PRO A 14 1.16 23.91 -12.83
C PRO A 14 -0.16 23.79 -12.05
N GLU A 15 -1.24 23.36 -12.70
CA GLU A 15 -2.54 23.06 -12.07
C GLU A 15 -2.47 21.98 -11.00
N LYS A 16 -1.45 21.11 -11.03
CA LYS A 16 -1.22 20.07 -10.03
C LYS A 16 -0.52 20.58 -8.76
N ALA A 17 -0.09 21.83 -8.74
CA ALA A 17 0.61 22.42 -7.58
C ALA A 17 -0.27 22.52 -6.34
N THR A 18 -1.59 22.57 -6.49
CA THR A 18 -2.54 22.67 -5.40
C THR A 18 -3.55 21.53 -5.41
N VAL A 19 -3.94 21.08 -4.24
CA VAL A 19 -5.05 20.13 -4.03
C VAL A 19 -5.88 20.64 -2.85
N ASP A 20 -7.17 20.43 -2.92
CA ASP A 20 -8.09 20.78 -1.84
C ASP A 20 -8.29 19.61 -0.86
N ALA A 21 -9.05 19.89 0.20
CA ALA A 21 -9.34 18.87 1.21
C ALA A 21 -10.26 17.76 0.69
N ALA A 22 -11.10 18.04 -0.30
CA ALA A 22 -11.98 17.04 -0.90
C ALA A 22 -11.15 16.02 -1.71
N TRP A 23 -10.17 16.50 -2.47
CA TRP A 23 -9.25 15.65 -3.22
C TRP A 23 -8.46 14.71 -2.27
N LEU A 24 -7.93 15.24 -1.16
CA LEU A 24 -7.17 14.43 -0.19
C LEU A 24 -8.03 13.38 0.52
N LYS A 25 -9.31 13.70 0.76
CA LYS A 25 -10.26 12.80 1.44
C LYS A 25 -10.94 11.81 0.51
N GLY A 26 -10.88 12.04 -0.79
CA GLY A 26 -11.45 11.16 -1.80
C GLY A 26 -10.75 9.81 -1.87
N ASP A 27 -11.20 8.98 -2.81
CA ASP A 27 -10.54 7.71 -3.12
C ASP A 27 -9.16 7.96 -3.75
N THR A 28 -8.37 6.90 -3.85
CA THR A 28 -7.10 6.92 -4.58
C THR A 28 -7.32 7.31 -6.04
N HIS A 29 -6.39 8.10 -6.58
CA HIS A 29 -6.36 8.51 -7.99
C HIS A 29 -5.45 7.61 -8.83
N ILE A 30 -4.81 6.64 -8.19
CA ILE A 30 -3.93 5.66 -8.83
C ILE A 30 -4.68 4.34 -8.97
N ASN A 31 -4.68 3.83 -10.18
CA ASN A 31 -5.12 2.47 -10.43
C ASN A 31 -4.03 1.48 -10.00
N TYR A 32 -4.32 0.68 -8.99
CA TYR A 32 -3.42 -0.35 -8.47
C TYR A 32 -3.79 -1.76 -8.93
N GLY A 33 -4.63 -1.88 -9.94
CA GLY A 33 -5.11 -3.17 -10.44
C GLY A 33 -4.02 -4.14 -10.90
N THR A 34 -4.44 -5.27 -11.40
CA THR A 34 -3.54 -6.30 -11.91
C THR A 34 -3.00 -5.90 -13.27
N LEU A 35 -1.72 -6.14 -13.53
CA LEU A 35 -1.13 -5.97 -14.86
C LEU A 35 -1.52 -7.16 -15.75
N ASP A 36 -2.00 -6.85 -16.95
CA ASP A 36 -2.20 -7.84 -18.00
C ASP A 36 -0.87 -8.22 -18.70
N GLU A 37 -0.92 -9.15 -19.64
CA GLU A 37 0.25 -9.58 -20.43
C GLU A 37 0.89 -8.46 -21.27
N LYS A 38 0.16 -7.36 -21.50
CA LYS A 38 0.64 -6.19 -22.24
C LYS A 38 1.14 -5.08 -21.31
N GLY A 39 1.14 -5.32 -20.00
CA GLY A 39 1.52 -4.33 -19.00
C GLY A 39 0.46 -3.23 -18.80
N GLN A 40 -0.79 -3.46 -19.22
CA GLN A 40 -1.91 -2.57 -18.93
C GLN A 40 -2.57 -2.96 -17.60
N ILE A 41 -3.10 -1.97 -16.90
CA ILE A 41 -3.71 -2.19 -15.59
C ILE A 41 -5.18 -2.55 -15.76
N ASP A 42 -5.57 -3.70 -15.20
CA ASP A 42 -6.95 -4.13 -15.08
C ASP A 42 -7.50 -3.79 -13.68
N ASP A 43 -8.61 -3.07 -13.64
CA ASP A 43 -9.28 -2.61 -12.43
C ASP A 43 -10.15 -3.65 -11.73
N ALA A 44 -10.41 -4.79 -12.35
CA ALA A 44 -11.45 -5.73 -11.93
C ALA A 44 -11.36 -6.23 -10.47
N GLY A 45 -10.22 -6.03 -9.80
CA GLY A 45 -10.02 -6.45 -8.40
C GLY A 45 -9.98 -5.32 -7.36
N ASN A 46 -10.12 -4.04 -7.76
CA ASN A 46 -9.92 -2.89 -6.87
C ASN A 46 -11.18 -2.03 -6.70
N THR A 47 -12.28 -2.65 -6.31
CA THR A 47 -13.59 -1.97 -6.17
C THR A 47 -13.77 -1.29 -4.81
N GLU A 48 -12.94 -1.57 -3.81
CA GLU A 48 -13.05 -0.93 -2.49
C GLU A 48 -12.41 0.45 -2.48
N VAL A 49 -13.16 1.44 -2.01
CA VAL A 49 -12.69 2.82 -1.81
C VAL A 49 -11.61 2.86 -0.73
N VAL A 50 -10.55 3.59 -1.00
CA VAL A 50 -9.52 3.89 0.01
C VAL A 50 -9.89 5.18 0.72
N GLU A 51 -10.28 5.11 1.97
CA GLU A 51 -10.52 6.30 2.78
C GLU A 51 -9.24 7.13 2.89
N LEU A 52 -9.34 8.44 2.65
CA LEU A 52 -8.20 9.35 2.51
C LEU A 52 -7.24 8.93 1.37
N GLY A 53 -7.77 8.38 0.29
CA GLY A 53 -6.99 7.84 -0.83
C GLY A 53 -6.08 8.87 -1.50
N GLY A 54 -6.53 10.11 -1.64
CA GLY A 54 -5.68 11.17 -2.16
C GLY A 54 -4.46 11.45 -1.26
N LEU A 55 -4.63 11.41 0.07
CA LEU A 55 -3.51 11.53 1.01
C LEU A 55 -2.57 10.32 0.92
N TYR A 56 -3.13 9.13 0.75
CA TYR A 56 -2.37 7.90 0.56
C TYR A 56 -1.51 7.94 -0.71
N ASP A 57 -2.04 8.51 -1.81
CA ASP A 57 -1.28 8.72 -3.04
C ASP A 57 -0.15 9.73 -2.84
N GLU A 58 -0.44 10.89 -2.18
CA GLU A 58 0.58 11.89 -1.86
C GLU A 58 1.76 11.29 -1.08
N TRP A 59 1.48 10.47 -0.07
CA TRP A 59 2.53 9.80 0.69
C TRP A 59 3.31 8.81 -0.16
N GLY A 60 2.64 8.14 -1.10
CA GLY A 60 3.30 7.23 -2.03
C GLY A 60 4.32 7.93 -2.93
N TRP A 61 4.00 9.14 -3.37
CA TRP A 61 4.90 9.93 -4.22
C TRP A 61 6.01 10.61 -3.44
N GLU A 62 5.67 11.23 -2.29
CA GLU A 62 6.64 11.98 -1.48
C GLU A 62 7.71 11.06 -0.89
N PHE A 63 7.31 9.88 -0.41
CA PHE A 63 8.22 8.94 0.24
C PHE A 63 8.60 7.75 -0.65
N ALA A 64 8.61 7.95 -1.97
CA ALA A 64 9.06 6.94 -2.91
C ALA A 64 10.51 6.52 -2.59
N ALA A 65 10.76 5.21 -2.55
CA ALA A 65 12.04 4.59 -2.21
C ALA A 65 12.54 4.79 -0.76
N GLU A 66 11.71 5.34 0.15
CA GLU A 66 12.07 5.50 1.57
C GLU A 66 11.64 4.32 2.45
N ALA A 67 11.29 3.18 1.86
CA ALA A 67 10.85 1.96 2.54
C ALA A 67 9.60 2.11 3.45
N ARG A 68 8.83 3.18 3.30
CA ARG A 68 7.63 3.46 4.11
C ARG A 68 6.35 2.83 3.56
N ARG A 69 6.31 2.52 2.27
CA ARG A 69 5.06 2.17 1.57
C ARG A 69 4.30 1.02 2.23
N ARG A 70 5.01 -0.05 2.67
CA ARG A 70 4.36 -1.17 3.37
C ARG A 70 3.61 -0.72 4.63
N THR A 71 4.22 0.13 5.45
CA THR A 71 3.59 0.65 6.68
C THR A 71 2.36 1.50 6.35
N ASP A 72 2.46 2.33 5.32
CA ASP A 72 1.34 3.16 4.88
C ASP A 72 0.21 2.31 4.30
N MET A 73 0.52 1.29 3.51
CA MET A 73 -0.47 0.33 3.00
C MET A 73 -1.22 -0.38 4.13
N ILE A 74 -0.53 -0.79 5.20
CA ILE A 74 -1.16 -1.40 6.38
C ILE A 74 -2.05 -0.38 7.08
N ARG A 75 -1.57 0.84 7.29
CA ARG A 75 -2.30 1.93 7.97
C ARG A 75 -3.59 2.31 7.25
N PHE A 76 -3.56 2.36 5.92
CA PHE A 76 -4.73 2.67 5.09
C PHE A 76 -5.59 1.44 4.77
N GLY A 77 -5.26 0.27 5.30
CA GLY A 77 -6.02 -0.97 5.12
C GLY A 77 -5.94 -1.57 3.71
N THR A 78 -5.00 -1.10 2.88
CA THR A 78 -4.88 -1.54 1.48
C THR A 78 -3.98 -2.76 1.32
N TYR A 79 -3.07 -3.01 2.28
CA TYR A 79 -2.07 -4.07 2.19
C TYR A 79 -2.68 -5.47 2.08
N GLN A 80 -3.77 -5.72 2.79
CA GLN A 80 -4.40 -7.03 2.87
C GLN A 80 -5.52 -7.23 1.84
N LYS A 81 -6.11 -6.15 1.35
CA LYS A 81 -7.39 -6.22 0.63
C LYS A 81 -7.27 -5.92 -0.85
N LYS A 82 -6.36 -5.03 -1.24
CA LYS A 82 -6.24 -4.59 -2.62
C LYS A 82 -5.28 -5.46 -3.42
N SER A 83 -5.58 -5.64 -4.69
CA SER A 83 -4.61 -6.18 -5.66
C SER A 83 -3.52 -5.13 -5.94
N TRP A 84 -2.31 -5.62 -6.16
CA TRP A 84 -1.13 -4.80 -6.45
C TRP A 84 -0.48 -5.35 -7.70
N PHE A 85 -0.74 -4.75 -8.83
CA PHE A 85 -0.19 -5.21 -10.10
C PHE A 85 -0.31 -6.75 -10.26
N ASN A 86 0.72 -7.49 -9.89
CA ASN A 86 0.76 -8.96 -10.02
C ASN A 86 0.44 -9.71 -8.71
N HIS A 87 0.04 -9.02 -7.66
CA HIS A 87 -0.37 -9.63 -6.39
C HIS A 87 -1.87 -9.54 -6.21
N THR A 88 -2.52 -10.68 -6.05
CA THR A 88 -3.92 -10.78 -5.63
C THR A 88 -3.96 -11.26 -4.17
N PRO A 89 -4.75 -10.63 -3.29
CA PRO A 89 -4.83 -11.03 -1.89
C PRO A 89 -5.22 -12.49 -1.73
N THR A 90 -4.45 -13.20 -0.93
CA THR A 90 -4.71 -14.58 -0.52
C THR A 90 -5.57 -14.60 0.75
N ALA A 91 -6.08 -15.77 1.13
CA ALA A 91 -6.77 -15.93 2.42
C ALA A 91 -5.90 -15.50 3.60
N ASN A 92 -4.57 -15.68 3.51
CA ASN A 92 -3.62 -15.28 4.53
C ASN A 92 -3.51 -13.76 4.65
N ASP A 93 -3.56 -13.05 3.52
CA ASP A 93 -3.57 -11.59 3.49
C ASP A 93 -4.87 -11.04 4.08
N LEU A 94 -6.02 -11.57 3.63
CA LEU A 94 -7.34 -11.16 4.10
C LEU A 94 -7.54 -11.36 5.61
N ASN A 95 -6.90 -12.38 6.20
CA ASN A 95 -6.88 -12.61 7.63
C ASN A 95 -5.91 -11.70 8.39
N GLY A 96 -5.17 -10.85 7.72
CA GLY A 96 -4.23 -9.91 8.31
C GLY A 96 -2.88 -10.50 8.71
N ASN A 97 -2.64 -11.78 8.47
CA ASN A 97 -1.42 -12.47 8.90
C ASN A 97 -0.16 -11.85 8.26
N SER A 98 -0.25 -11.46 6.99
CA SER A 98 0.86 -10.84 6.24
C SER A 98 1.25 -9.43 6.73
N THR A 99 0.48 -8.84 7.64
CA THR A 99 0.86 -7.58 8.29
C THR A 99 1.97 -7.75 9.32
N LEU A 100 2.15 -8.97 9.82
CA LEU A 100 3.20 -9.35 10.75
C LEU A 100 4.38 -9.96 9.98
N PHE A 101 5.58 -9.87 10.56
CA PHE A 101 6.72 -10.63 10.07
C PHE A 101 6.81 -11.98 10.77
N PRO A 102 7.33 -13.03 10.11
CA PRO A 102 7.61 -14.28 10.78
C PRO A 102 8.70 -14.10 11.85
N ILE A 103 8.55 -14.82 12.95
CA ILE A 103 9.64 -14.96 13.94
C ILE A 103 10.69 -15.92 13.34
N HIS A 104 11.96 -15.49 13.38
CA HIS A 104 13.04 -16.30 12.84
C HIS A 104 13.12 -17.68 13.52
N LEU A 105 13.41 -18.70 12.75
CA LEU A 105 13.38 -20.10 13.24
C LEU A 105 14.33 -20.35 14.40
N ASP A 106 15.51 -19.71 14.40
CA ASP A 106 16.49 -19.86 15.49
C ASP A 106 15.92 -19.37 16.83
N HIS A 107 15.16 -18.27 16.83
CA HIS A 107 14.51 -17.78 18.04
C HIS A 107 13.42 -18.75 18.54
N LEU A 108 12.65 -19.33 17.63
CA LEU A 108 11.67 -20.35 17.97
C LEU A 108 12.32 -21.62 18.52
N ASN A 109 13.49 -22.00 18.00
CA ASN A 109 14.20 -23.19 18.42
C ASN A 109 14.86 -23.02 19.78
N THR A 110 15.34 -21.82 20.09
CA THR A 110 16.04 -21.53 21.35
C THR A 110 15.12 -21.16 22.50
N ASN A 111 13.89 -20.71 22.21
CA ASN A 111 12.91 -20.32 23.23
C ASN A 111 11.62 -21.14 23.09
N PRO A 112 11.35 -22.10 23.97
CA PRO A 112 10.16 -22.95 23.89
C PRO A 112 8.85 -22.21 24.18
N ASN A 113 8.90 -20.99 24.73
CA ASN A 113 7.74 -20.20 25.02
C ASN A 113 7.30 -19.33 23.83
N LEU A 114 8.10 -19.24 22.77
CA LEU A 114 7.74 -18.52 21.55
C LEU A 114 6.87 -19.39 20.66
N GLN A 115 5.83 -18.76 20.12
CA GLN A 115 4.97 -19.32 19.07
C GLN A 115 5.08 -18.45 17.83
N GLN A 116 5.06 -19.08 16.67
CA GLN A 116 5.09 -18.37 15.40
C GLN A 116 3.83 -17.51 15.21
N ASN A 117 4.00 -16.38 14.54
CA ASN A 117 2.87 -15.57 14.13
C ASN A 117 1.93 -16.35 13.20
N PRO A 118 0.61 -16.09 13.25
CA PRO A 118 -0.37 -16.77 12.40
C PRO A 118 -0.01 -16.65 10.91
N GLY A 119 -0.25 -17.70 10.15
CA GLY A 119 -0.02 -17.72 8.71
C GLY A 119 1.39 -18.11 8.28
N TYR A 120 2.30 -18.32 9.22
CA TYR A 120 3.66 -18.77 8.96
C TYR A 120 3.90 -20.17 9.51
N ALA A 121 4.78 -20.94 8.86
CA ALA A 121 5.16 -22.24 9.35
C ALA A 121 5.82 -22.11 10.74
N GLY A 122 5.29 -22.81 11.72
CA GLY A 122 5.83 -22.91 13.08
C GLY A 122 6.66 -24.17 13.27
N LYS A 123 7.06 -24.39 14.55
CA LYS A 123 7.53 -25.71 14.99
C LYS A 123 6.43 -26.73 14.81
#